data_b02267d6fd6ad6aec9937dbfaf45aa9d
#
_entry.id   b02267d6fd6ad6aec9937dbfaf45aa9d
#
_cell.length_a   1.000
_cell.length_b   1.000
_cell.length_c   1.000
_cell.angle_alpha   90.00
_cell.angle_beta   90.00
_cell.angle_gamma   90.00
#
_symmetry.space_group_name_H-M   'P 1'
#
loop_
_entity.id
_entity.type
_entity.pdbx_description
1 polymer ?
#
loop_
_entity_poly.entity_id
_entity_poly.type
_entity_poly.pdbx_seq_one_letter_code
_entity_poly.pdbx_strand_id
1 'polypeptide(L)'
;MAKLELAQQRIDSVKKAEEYYNALRTNIQLSGNNLKVIAVSSVNPGEGKSTTSTNIAWAFARAGYKTLLIDADIRNSVMSGVFKSRERITGLTDYLAGTQDLSHGLCETNVENLFVIQSGAVSPNPTALLQSDNFERMIETLRKYFDYIIVDTAPIGVVIDAAIIVQKCDASILVTEAGATKRREVQKAKIQLEQTGTPFLGVILNKFDVQREKYGSYGGYGNYGNYGKK
;
A
#
# COMPACT_ATOMS: atom_id res chain seq x y z
N MET A 1 -23.01 -1.09 -0.68
CA MET A 1 -21.62 -1.01 -0.20
C MET A 1 -21.58 -0.04 0.97
N ALA A 2 -20.85 -0.38 2.02
CA ALA A 2 -20.59 0.55 3.11
C ALA A 2 -19.70 1.70 2.61
N LYS A 3 -19.85 2.89 3.24
CA LYS A 3 -19.05 4.07 2.89
C LYS A 3 -18.03 4.36 3.97
N LEU A 4 -16.79 4.57 3.55
CA LEU A 4 -15.68 4.99 4.38
C LEU A 4 -15.33 6.45 4.12
N GLU A 5 -15.01 7.18 5.16
CA GLU A 5 -14.58 8.57 5.05
C GLU A 5 -13.08 8.68 5.35
N LEU A 6 -12.32 9.10 4.37
CA LEU A 6 -10.95 9.58 4.59
C LEU A 6 -11.02 10.96 5.23
N ALA A 7 -10.40 11.10 6.40
CA ALA A 7 -10.45 12.35 7.17
C ALA A 7 -9.84 13.52 6.37
N GLN A 8 -10.44 14.73 6.47
CA GLN A 8 -10.01 15.91 5.71
C GLN A 8 -8.53 16.24 5.90
N GLN A 9 -8.01 16.12 7.11
CA GLN A 9 -6.59 16.32 7.40
C GLN A 9 -5.67 15.38 6.61
N ARG A 10 -6.12 14.14 6.33
CA ARG A 10 -5.39 13.19 5.49
C ARG A 10 -5.44 13.61 4.03
N ILE A 11 -6.59 14.04 3.54
CA ILE A 11 -6.74 14.59 2.19
C ILE A 11 -5.76 15.74 1.96
N ASP A 12 -5.68 16.67 2.90
CA ASP A 12 -4.78 17.82 2.81
C ASP A 12 -3.30 17.42 2.87
N SER A 13 -2.97 16.40 3.67
CA SER A 13 -1.62 15.84 3.73
C SER A 13 -1.22 15.15 2.42
N VAL A 14 -2.14 14.38 1.81
CA VAL A 14 -1.91 13.71 0.52
C VAL A 14 -1.70 14.73 -0.59
N LYS A 15 -2.50 15.81 -0.63
CA LYS A 15 -2.35 16.89 -1.61
C LYS A 15 -0.98 17.57 -1.54
N LYS A 16 -0.40 17.74 -0.34
CA LYS A 16 0.95 18.30 -0.18
C LYS A 16 2.05 17.43 -0.78
N ALA A 17 1.83 16.12 -0.86
CA ALA A 17 2.77 15.14 -1.40
C ALA A 17 2.36 14.63 -2.80
N GLU A 18 1.35 15.24 -3.42
CA GLU A 18 0.70 14.73 -4.64
C GLU A 18 1.69 14.55 -5.79
N GLU A 19 2.61 15.48 -6.00
CA GLU A 19 3.62 15.38 -7.06
C GLU A 19 4.53 14.16 -6.90
N TYR A 20 4.97 13.87 -5.67
CA TYR A 20 5.81 12.70 -5.40
C TYR A 20 5.07 11.39 -5.69
N TYR A 21 3.80 11.30 -5.30
CA TYR A 21 3.01 10.10 -5.53
C TYR A 21 2.55 9.95 -6.99
N ASN A 22 2.37 11.06 -7.72
CA ASN A 22 2.14 11.03 -9.16
C ASN A 22 3.38 10.53 -9.92
N ALA A 23 4.57 10.98 -9.53
CA ALA A 23 5.83 10.45 -10.08
C ALA A 23 6.00 8.96 -9.76
N LEU A 24 5.71 8.55 -8.52
CA LEU A 24 5.78 7.15 -8.10
C LEU A 24 4.79 6.28 -8.88
N ARG A 25 3.53 6.72 -9.05
CA ARG A 25 2.54 6.05 -9.90
C ARG A 25 3.08 5.85 -11.33
N THR A 26 3.62 6.91 -11.92
CA THR A 26 4.18 6.85 -13.27
C THR A 26 5.34 5.84 -13.35
N ASN A 27 6.23 5.81 -12.36
CA ASN A 27 7.32 4.84 -12.29
C ASN A 27 6.79 3.40 -12.18
N ILE A 28 5.74 3.17 -11.39
CA ILE A 28 5.09 1.85 -11.30
C ILE A 28 4.53 1.45 -12.66
N GLN A 29 3.83 2.34 -13.36
CA GLN A 29 3.27 2.07 -14.69
C GLN A 29 4.33 1.76 -15.73
N LEU A 30 5.47 2.45 -15.68
CA LEU A 30 6.62 2.20 -16.58
C LEU A 30 7.39 0.93 -16.25
N SER A 31 7.24 0.37 -15.06
CA SER A 31 7.94 -0.84 -14.63
C SER A 31 7.38 -2.14 -15.26
N GLY A 32 6.18 -2.10 -15.86
CA GLY A 32 5.59 -3.23 -16.56
C GLY A 32 4.14 -3.03 -16.98
N ASN A 33 3.77 -3.59 -18.11
CA ASN A 33 2.44 -3.37 -18.74
C ASN A 33 1.28 -4.12 -18.04
N ASN A 34 1.58 -5.12 -17.18
CA ASN A 34 0.57 -6.00 -16.60
C ASN A 34 0.56 -5.97 -15.06
N LEU A 35 1.12 -4.92 -14.45
CA LEU A 35 1.19 -4.80 -13.01
C LEU A 35 -0.13 -4.25 -12.48
N LYS A 36 -1.03 -5.12 -12.02
CA LYS A 36 -2.31 -4.74 -11.41
C LYS A 36 -2.30 -4.80 -9.89
N VAL A 37 -1.72 -5.87 -9.34
CA VAL A 37 -1.71 -6.12 -7.88
C VAL A 37 -0.31 -5.86 -7.34
N ILE A 38 -0.20 -4.83 -6.50
CA ILE A 38 1.09 -4.35 -5.99
C ILE A 38 1.09 -4.45 -4.47
N ALA A 39 1.97 -5.28 -3.94
CA ALA A 39 2.18 -5.39 -2.50
C ALA A 39 3.14 -4.31 -2.01
N VAL A 40 2.79 -3.68 -0.90
CA VAL A 40 3.62 -2.69 -0.22
C VAL A 40 3.96 -3.20 1.17
N SER A 41 5.25 -3.36 1.45
CA SER A 41 5.75 -3.78 2.75
C SER A 41 6.78 -2.78 3.30
N SER A 42 7.22 -2.98 4.53
CA SER A 42 8.32 -2.21 5.13
C SER A 42 9.30 -3.14 5.84
N VAL A 43 10.46 -2.60 6.20
CA VAL A 43 11.43 -3.36 7.02
C VAL A 43 10.90 -3.48 8.44
N ASN A 44 10.51 -2.35 9.04
CA ASN A 44 10.08 -2.25 10.43
C ASN A 44 8.68 -1.62 10.55
N PRO A 45 8.00 -1.79 11.69
CA PRO A 45 6.80 -1.03 12.02
C PRO A 45 7.10 0.48 12.07
N GLY A 46 6.11 1.32 11.72
CA GLY A 46 6.23 2.77 11.85
C GLY A 46 6.95 3.48 10.71
N GLU A 47 7.49 2.78 9.71
CA GLU A 47 8.19 3.40 8.56
C GLU A 47 7.27 4.11 7.57
N GLY A 48 5.95 4.09 7.81
CA GLY A 48 4.95 4.80 7.00
C GLY A 48 4.39 3.99 5.83
N LYS A 49 4.53 2.67 5.86
CA LYS A 49 4.00 1.72 4.87
C LYS A 49 2.53 1.99 4.52
N SER A 50 1.62 1.94 5.48
CA SER A 50 0.18 2.11 5.25
C SER A 50 -0.20 3.52 4.76
N THR A 51 0.56 4.55 5.18
CA THR A 51 0.43 5.90 4.62
C THR A 51 0.85 5.90 3.15
N THR A 52 1.97 5.27 2.82
CA THR A 52 2.47 5.15 1.45
C THR A 52 1.50 4.36 0.57
N SER A 53 0.99 3.21 1.05
CA SER A 53 -0.01 2.39 0.35
C SER A 53 -1.28 3.19 0.05
N THR A 54 -1.78 3.93 1.04
CA THR A 54 -2.96 4.81 0.88
C THR A 54 -2.70 5.89 -0.17
N ASN A 55 -1.54 6.54 -0.15
CA ASN A 55 -1.22 7.63 -1.07
C ASN A 55 -0.96 7.13 -2.49
N ILE A 56 -0.38 5.94 -2.67
CA ILE A 56 -0.26 5.28 -3.98
C ILE A 56 -1.65 4.99 -4.53
N ALA A 57 -2.54 4.36 -3.74
CA ALA A 57 -3.91 4.07 -4.15
C ALA A 57 -4.68 5.35 -4.50
N TRP A 58 -4.52 6.42 -3.71
CA TRP A 58 -5.05 7.73 -4.01
C TRP A 58 -4.55 8.26 -5.37
N ALA A 59 -3.24 8.21 -5.64
CA ALA A 59 -2.66 8.73 -6.86
C ALA A 59 -3.19 8.01 -8.13
N PHE A 60 -3.40 6.68 -8.04
CA PHE A 60 -4.05 5.92 -9.11
C PHE A 60 -5.52 6.31 -9.27
N ALA A 61 -6.28 6.40 -8.19
CA ALA A 61 -7.70 6.77 -8.23
C ALA A 61 -7.92 8.18 -8.80
N ARG A 62 -7.10 9.15 -8.40
CA ARG A 62 -7.12 10.53 -8.92
C ARG A 62 -6.76 10.62 -10.41
N ALA A 63 -6.01 9.67 -10.92
CA ALA A 63 -5.70 9.54 -12.34
C ALA A 63 -6.82 8.85 -13.15
N GLY A 64 -7.97 8.54 -12.52
CA GLY A 64 -9.14 7.94 -13.15
C GLY A 64 -9.15 6.41 -13.13
N TYR A 65 -8.16 5.76 -12.55
CA TYR A 65 -8.13 4.29 -12.45
C TYR A 65 -9.00 3.80 -11.29
N LYS A 66 -9.84 2.80 -11.56
CA LYS A 66 -10.62 2.14 -10.52
C LYS A 66 -9.68 1.33 -9.61
N THR A 67 -9.41 1.85 -8.43
CA THR A 67 -8.35 1.39 -7.54
C THR A 67 -8.90 0.82 -6.25
N LEU A 68 -8.38 -0.34 -5.84
CA LEU A 68 -8.67 -0.96 -4.56
C LEU A 68 -7.44 -0.90 -3.65
N LEU A 69 -7.64 -0.51 -2.41
CA LEU A 69 -6.67 -0.64 -1.33
C LEU A 69 -7.11 -1.77 -0.40
N ILE A 70 -6.27 -2.77 -0.21
CA ILE A 70 -6.52 -3.88 0.72
C ILE A 70 -5.58 -3.74 1.91
N ASP A 71 -6.14 -3.65 3.10
CA ASP A 71 -5.40 -3.75 4.35
C ASP A 71 -5.19 -5.21 4.73
N ALA A 72 -4.05 -5.75 4.37
CA ALA A 72 -3.65 -7.11 4.66
C ALA A 72 -2.66 -7.22 5.85
N ASP A 73 -2.41 -6.13 6.58
CA ASP A 73 -1.77 -6.17 7.90
C ASP A 73 -2.80 -6.57 8.97
N ILE A 74 -3.27 -7.82 8.90
CA ILE A 74 -4.32 -8.36 9.79
C ILE A 74 -3.82 -8.63 11.21
N ARG A 75 -2.54 -8.30 11.51
CA ARG A 75 -1.96 -8.39 12.86
C ARG A 75 -2.03 -7.07 13.59
N ASN A 76 -1.71 -5.98 12.89
CA ASN A 76 -1.57 -4.65 13.50
C ASN A 76 -2.01 -3.55 12.53
N SER A 77 -3.27 -3.63 12.08
CA SER A 77 -3.83 -2.63 11.20
C SER A 77 -3.89 -1.25 11.86
N VAL A 78 -3.46 -0.25 11.10
CA VAL A 78 -3.64 1.17 11.44
C VAL A 78 -4.65 1.85 10.53
N MET A 79 -5.18 1.13 9.55
CA MET A 79 -5.99 1.69 8.47
C MET A 79 -7.41 2.07 8.92
N SER A 80 -7.93 1.42 9.97
CA SER A 80 -9.18 1.82 10.64
C SER A 80 -9.12 3.24 11.25
N GLY A 81 -7.92 3.72 11.58
CA GLY A 81 -7.68 5.11 12.00
C GLY A 81 -7.64 6.11 10.84
N VAL A 82 -7.40 5.62 9.62
CA VAL A 82 -7.31 6.42 8.39
C VAL A 82 -8.67 6.55 7.71
N PHE A 83 -9.36 5.42 7.56
CA PHE A 83 -10.70 5.33 6.97
C PHE A 83 -11.73 5.06 8.05
N LYS A 84 -12.56 6.04 8.33
CA LYS A 84 -13.60 5.95 9.37
C LYS A 84 -14.92 5.47 8.79
N SER A 85 -15.63 4.63 9.54
CA SER A 85 -17.01 4.23 9.28
C SER A 85 -17.90 4.60 10.44
N ARG A 86 -19.16 4.84 10.13
CA ARG A 86 -20.24 4.99 11.14
C ARG A 86 -20.83 3.64 11.53
N GLU A 87 -20.60 2.61 10.73
CA GLU A 87 -21.14 1.27 10.92
C GLU A 87 -20.01 0.26 11.17
N ARG A 88 -20.36 -0.86 11.79
CA ARG A 88 -19.42 -1.98 11.90
C ARG A 88 -19.21 -2.56 10.51
N ILE A 89 -17.97 -2.59 10.06
CA ILE A 89 -17.59 -3.11 8.75
C ILE A 89 -16.98 -4.49 8.96
N THR A 90 -17.38 -5.44 8.11
CA THR A 90 -16.65 -6.69 7.91
C THR A 90 -15.38 -6.40 7.11
N GLY A 91 -14.35 -7.19 7.31
CA GLY A 91 -13.07 -6.96 6.65
C GLY A 91 -12.48 -8.22 6.02
N LEU A 92 -11.22 -8.13 5.67
CA LEU A 92 -10.47 -9.19 5.02
C LEU A 92 -10.51 -10.49 5.83
N THR A 93 -10.30 -10.43 7.15
CA THR A 93 -10.27 -11.61 8.01
C THR A 93 -11.62 -12.34 8.05
N ASP A 94 -12.74 -11.60 8.01
CA ASP A 94 -14.08 -12.18 8.01
C ASP A 94 -14.33 -12.99 6.71
N TYR A 95 -13.90 -12.43 5.58
CA TYR A 95 -13.97 -13.13 4.29
C TYR A 95 -13.04 -14.35 4.25
N LEU A 96 -11.78 -14.21 4.66
CA LEU A 96 -10.80 -15.30 4.64
C LEU A 96 -11.22 -16.46 5.54
N ALA A 97 -11.87 -16.17 6.66
CA ALA A 97 -12.45 -17.17 7.55
C ALA A 97 -13.73 -17.82 7.01
N GLY A 98 -14.26 -17.35 5.87
CA GLY A 98 -15.51 -17.86 5.29
C GLY A 98 -16.78 -17.49 6.06
N THR A 99 -16.71 -16.50 6.96
CA THR A 99 -17.85 -16.05 7.77
C THR A 99 -18.69 -14.99 7.06
N GLN A 100 -18.13 -14.31 6.06
CA GLN A 100 -18.79 -13.26 5.30
C GLN A 100 -18.38 -13.29 3.83
N ASP A 101 -19.28 -12.82 2.97
CA ASP A 101 -18.99 -12.64 1.54
C ASP A 101 -18.10 -11.41 1.31
N LEU A 102 -17.29 -11.45 0.25
CA LEU A 102 -16.38 -10.38 -0.15
C LEU A 102 -17.10 -9.04 -0.37
N SER A 103 -18.33 -9.08 -0.87
CA SER A 103 -19.17 -7.90 -1.12
C SER A 103 -19.47 -7.08 0.15
N HIS A 104 -19.49 -7.74 1.32
CA HIS A 104 -19.71 -7.07 2.62
C HIS A 104 -18.46 -6.33 3.12
N GLY A 105 -17.27 -6.79 2.74
CA GLY A 105 -16.00 -6.15 3.12
C GLY A 105 -15.55 -5.06 2.16
N LEU A 106 -16.12 -5.01 0.94
CA LEU A 106 -15.77 -4.00 -0.06
C LEU A 106 -16.49 -2.69 0.23
N CYS A 107 -15.74 -1.62 0.47
CA CYS A 107 -16.26 -0.31 0.83
C CYS A 107 -15.91 0.73 -0.24
N GLU A 108 -16.86 1.60 -0.56
CA GLU A 108 -16.59 2.86 -1.28
C GLU A 108 -15.97 3.88 -0.33
N THR A 109 -15.22 4.84 -0.88
CA THR A 109 -14.71 5.96 -0.11
C THR A 109 -15.31 7.28 -0.58
N ASN A 110 -15.03 8.38 0.17
CA ASN A 110 -15.32 9.74 -0.28
C ASN A 110 -14.31 10.25 -1.34
N VAL A 111 -13.45 9.39 -1.84
CA VAL A 111 -12.52 9.65 -2.95
C VAL A 111 -13.01 8.89 -4.16
N GLU A 112 -13.26 9.60 -5.25
CA GLU A 112 -13.72 9.00 -6.50
C GLU A 112 -12.73 7.94 -6.99
N ASN A 113 -13.24 6.81 -7.47
CA ASN A 113 -12.48 5.64 -7.94
C ASN A 113 -11.64 4.91 -6.89
N LEU A 114 -11.68 5.31 -5.60
CA LEU A 114 -10.97 4.61 -4.53
C LEU A 114 -11.92 3.75 -3.69
N PHE A 115 -11.60 2.46 -3.62
CA PHE A 115 -12.28 1.46 -2.81
C PHE A 115 -11.33 0.88 -1.77
N VAL A 116 -11.85 0.38 -0.66
CA VAL A 116 -11.05 -0.17 0.44
C VAL A 116 -11.67 -1.45 0.96
N ILE A 117 -10.81 -2.43 1.25
CA ILE A 117 -11.12 -3.56 2.14
C ILE A 117 -10.25 -3.40 3.38
N GLN A 118 -10.88 -3.22 4.54
CA GLN A 118 -10.17 -3.14 5.83
C GLN A 118 -9.77 -4.54 6.31
N SER A 119 -8.82 -4.62 7.24
CA SER A 119 -8.31 -5.90 7.79
C SER A 119 -9.40 -6.75 8.48
N GLY A 120 -10.38 -6.11 9.09
CA GLY A 120 -11.43 -6.82 9.85
C GLY A 120 -11.04 -7.14 11.30
N ALA A 121 -11.65 -8.19 11.85
CA ALA A 121 -11.39 -8.62 13.22
C ALA A 121 -9.99 -9.25 13.37
N VAL A 122 -9.38 -9.08 14.55
CA VAL A 122 -8.11 -9.74 14.87
C VAL A 122 -8.29 -11.25 14.86
N SER A 123 -7.43 -11.96 14.11
CA SER A 123 -7.44 -13.42 14.04
C SER A 123 -6.38 -14.02 14.95
N PRO A 124 -6.67 -15.14 15.62
CA PRO A 124 -5.66 -15.89 16.36
C PRO A 124 -4.64 -16.60 15.46
N ASN A 125 -4.96 -16.82 14.20
CA ASN A 125 -4.07 -17.49 13.24
C ASN A 125 -4.01 -16.73 11.89
N PRO A 126 -3.39 -15.54 11.86
CA PRO A 126 -3.35 -14.68 10.68
C PRO A 126 -2.63 -15.34 9.49
N THR A 127 -1.52 -16.04 9.74
CA THR A 127 -0.74 -16.68 8.68
C THR A 127 -1.56 -17.73 7.92
N ALA A 128 -2.33 -18.58 8.63
CA ALA A 128 -3.17 -19.59 7.99
C ALA A 128 -4.28 -18.97 7.13
N LEU A 129 -4.86 -17.83 7.57
CA LEU A 129 -5.85 -17.12 6.76
C LEU A 129 -5.24 -16.61 5.45
N LEU A 130 -4.04 -16.02 5.51
CA LEU A 130 -3.36 -15.48 4.32
C LEU A 130 -2.86 -16.59 3.38
N GLN A 131 -2.59 -17.77 3.89
CA GLN A 131 -2.23 -18.95 3.08
C GLN A 131 -3.44 -19.69 2.48
N SER A 132 -4.66 -19.34 2.88
CA SER A 132 -5.84 -20.01 2.41
C SER A 132 -6.11 -19.77 0.92
N ASP A 133 -6.77 -20.72 0.26
CA ASP A 133 -7.26 -20.56 -1.11
C ASP A 133 -8.19 -19.36 -1.27
N ASN A 134 -8.86 -18.94 -0.19
CA ASN A 134 -9.76 -17.79 -0.22
C ASN A 134 -9.01 -16.51 -0.54
N PHE A 135 -7.76 -16.33 -0.07
CA PHE A 135 -6.97 -15.14 -0.40
C PHE A 135 -6.65 -15.09 -1.91
N GLU A 136 -6.21 -16.19 -2.49
CA GLU A 136 -5.91 -16.28 -3.93
C GLU A 136 -7.16 -16.04 -4.79
N ARG A 137 -8.26 -16.73 -4.49
CA ARG A 137 -9.55 -16.55 -5.17
C ARG A 137 -10.07 -15.11 -5.09
N MET A 138 -9.86 -14.45 -3.95
CA MET A 138 -10.19 -13.05 -3.77
C MET A 138 -9.41 -12.17 -4.75
N ILE A 139 -8.09 -12.31 -4.78
CA ILE A 139 -7.23 -11.53 -5.69
C ILE A 139 -7.63 -11.75 -7.14
N GLU A 140 -7.81 -13.01 -7.58
CA GLU A 140 -8.23 -13.34 -8.93
C GLU A 140 -9.60 -12.73 -9.30
N THR A 141 -10.53 -12.74 -8.34
CA THR A 141 -11.85 -12.13 -8.55
C THR A 141 -11.74 -10.62 -8.68
N LEU A 142 -11.03 -9.97 -7.76
CA LEU A 142 -10.90 -8.52 -7.72
C LEU A 142 -10.14 -7.94 -8.93
N ARG A 143 -9.18 -8.68 -9.51
CA ARG A 143 -8.48 -8.32 -10.75
C ARG A 143 -9.42 -8.05 -11.93
N LYS A 144 -10.61 -8.63 -11.95
CA LYS A 144 -11.59 -8.45 -13.02
C LYS A 144 -12.34 -7.11 -12.92
N TYR A 145 -12.38 -6.52 -11.74
CA TYR A 145 -13.19 -5.34 -11.44
C TYR A 145 -12.39 -4.07 -11.19
N PHE A 146 -11.08 -4.19 -10.92
CA PHE A 146 -10.19 -3.07 -10.61
C PHE A 146 -9.05 -2.98 -11.62
N ASP A 147 -8.63 -1.74 -11.92
CA ASP A 147 -7.46 -1.48 -12.75
C ASP A 147 -6.17 -1.70 -11.95
N TYR A 148 -6.19 -1.24 -10.67
CA TYR A 148 -5.09 -1.42 -9.72
C TYR A 148 -5.60 -1.89 -8.37
N ILE A 149 -4.80 -2.75 -7.73
CA ILE A 149 -5.03 -3.25 -6.37
C ILE A 149 -3.73 -3.04 -5.60
N ILE A 150 -3.79 -2.19 -4.58
CA ILE A 150 -2.66 -1.93 -3.68
C ILE A 150 -2.90 -2.73 -2.41
N VAL A 151 -1.94 -3.59 -2.05
CA VAL A 151 -2.04 -4.48 -0.88
C VAL A 151 -1.07 -4.00 0.18
N ASP A 152 -1.58 -3.41 1.25
CA ASP A 152 -0.79 -3.02 2.42
C ASP A 152 -0.53 -4.26 3.29
N THR A 153 0.73 -4.63 3.51
CA THR A 153 1.09 -5.87 4.22
C THR A 153 1.71 -5.57 5.59
N ALA A 154 1.91 -6.59 6.42
CA ALA A 154 2.76 -6.46 7.60
C ALA A 154 4.24 -6.20 7.21
N PRO A 155 5.08 -5.65 8.12
CA PRO A 155 6.51 -5.47 7.85
C PRO A 155 7.22 -6.80 7.59
N ILE A 156 7.89 -6.94 6.43
CA ILE A 156 8.60 -8.17 6.03
C ILE A 156 9.76 -8.52 6.98
N GLY A 157 10.37 -7.51 7.59
CA GLY A 157 11.45 -7.72 8.56
C GLY A 157 11.01 -8.31 9.89
N VAL A 158 9.69 -8.39 10.15
CA VAL A 158 9.11 -8.84 11.42
C VAL A 158 8.39 -10.18 11.28
N VAL A 159 7.56 -10.33 10.23
CA VAL A 159 6.71 -11.51 10.02
C VAL A 159 6.73 -11.98 8.57
N ILE A 160 6.48 -13.28 8.36
CA ILE A 160 6.48 -13.91 7.04
C ILE A 160 5.25 -13.54 6.18
N ASP A 161 4.22 -12.99 6.77
CA ASP A 161 2.93 -12.72 6.14
C ASP A 161 3.07 -11.91 4.85
N ALA A 162 3.97 -10.91 4.83
CA ALA A 162 4.25 -10.13 3.63
C ALA A 162 4.75 -11.01 2.46
N ALA A 163 5.64 -11.97 2.73
CA ALA A 163 6.15 -12.86 1.68
C ALA A 163 5.03 -13.75 1.10
N ILE A 164 4.11 -14.23 1.95
CA ILE A 164 2.95 -15.03 1.53
C ILE A 164 2.04 -14.20 0.60
N ILE A 165 1.74 -12.96 0.97
CA ILE A 165 0.90 -12.06 0.19
C ILE A 165 1.58 -11.71 -1.14
N VAL A 166 2.86 -11.38 -1.11
CA VAL A 166 3.65 -10.97 -2.30
C VAL A 166 3.61 -12.03 -3.38
N GLN A 167 3.64 -13.34 -3.03
CA GLN A 167 3.54 -14.43 -4.00
C GLN A 167 2.24 -14.43 -4.82
N LYS A 168 1.20 -13.75 -4.35
CA LYS A 168 -0.11 -13.63 -5.03
C LYS A 168 -0.28 -12.27 -5.74
N CYS A 169 0.78 -11.46 -5.76
CA CYS A 169 0.82 -10.13 -6.37
C CYS A 169 1.68 -10.13 -7.65
N ASP A 170 1.53 -9.08 -8.48
CA ASP A 170 2.32 -8.91 -9.70
C ASP A 170 3.66 -8.24 -9.42
N ALA A 171 3.73 -7.46 -8.34
CA ALA A 171 4.94 -6.75 -7.95
C ALA A 171 4.95 -6.44 -6.45
N SER A 172 6.15 -6.12 -5.94
CA SER A 172 6.34 -5.69 -4.56
C SER A 172 7.18 -4.42 -4.47
N ILE A 173 6.88 -3.61 -3.45
CA ILE A 173 7.58 -2.37 -3.11
C ILE A 173 7.94 -2.43 -1.62
N LEU A 174 9.15 -1.97 -1.28
CA LEU A 174 9.62 -1.85 0.09
C LEU A 174 9.65 -0.38 0.52
N VAL A 175 8.99 -0.05 1.62
CA VAL A 175 9.05 1.27 2.25
C VAL A 175 10.05 1.22 3.40
N THR A 176 10.88 2.25 3.52
CA THR A 176 11.84 2.39 4.63
C THR A 176 11.94 3.84 5.09
N GLU A 177 12.28 4.04 6.35
CA GLU A 177 12.44 5.38 6.93
C GLU A 177 13.85 5.91 6.73
N ALA A 178 13.95 7.14 6.18
CA ALA A 178 15.21 7.83 5.99
C ALA A 178 15.95 8.06 7.32
N GLY A 179 17.23 7.69 7.36
CA GLY A 179 18.09 7.90 8.53
C GLY A 179 17.81 6.99 9.74
N ALA A 180 16.75 6.17 9.71
CA ALA A 180 16.41 5.28 10.83
C ALA A 180 16.77 3.81 10.56
N THR A 181 16.50 3.32 9.34
CA THR A 181 16.71 1.92 8.99
C THR A 181 18.10 1.69 8.41
N LYS A 182 18.80 0.69 8.92
CA LYS A 182 20.14 0.37 8.47
C LYS A 182 20.12 -0.27 7.07
N ARG A 183 21.05 0.12 6.20
CA ARG A 183 21.18 -0.42 4.84
C ARG A 183 21.18 -1.96 4.80
N ARG A 184 21.82 -2.61 5.79
CA ARG A 184 21.85 -4.09 5.89
C ARG A 184 20.44 -4.68 6.08
N GLU A 185 19.58 -4.03 6.85
CA GLU A 185 18.20 -4.47 7.09
C GLU A 185 17.35 -4.31 5.83
N VAL A 186 17.49 -3.18 5.13
CA VAL A 186 16.86 -2.96 3.82
C VAL A 186 17.28 -4.04 2.81
N GLN A 187 18.58 -4.38 2.77
CA GLN A 187 19.05 -5.43 1.87
C GLN A 187 18.50 -6.82 2.21
N LYS A 188 18.38 -7.16 3.50
CA LYS A 188 17.76 -8.41 3.93
C LYS A 188 16.30 -8.48 3.53
N ALA A 189 15.53 -7.41 3.77
CA ALA A 189 14.12 -7.32 3.40
C ALA A 189 13.93 -7.41 1.87
N LYS A 190 14.80 -6.75 1.09
CA LYS A 190 14.81 -6.87 -0.37
C LYS A 190 15.00 -8.33 -0.80
N ILE A 191 16.02 -9.02 -0.27
CA ILE A 191 16.30 -10.44 -0.59
C ILE A 191 15.08 -11.32 -0.26
N GLN A 192 14.42 -11.09 0.89
CA GLN A 192 13.21 -11.84 1.27
C GLN A 192 12.07 -11.62 0.26
N LEU A 193 11.86 -10.39 -0.22
CA LEU A 193 10.87 -10.10 -1.25
C LEU A 193 11.23 -10.74 -2.59
N GLU A 194 12.48 -10.66 -3.02
CA GLU A 194 12.96 -11.29 -4.27
C GLU A 194 12.85 -12.82 -4.25
N GLN A 195 13.04 -13.45 -3.09
CA GLN A 195 12.88 -14.90 -2.90
C GLN A 195 11.44 -15.40 -3.11
N THR A 196 10.45 -14.50 -3.08
CA THR A 196 9.06 -14.87 -3.41
C THR A 196 8.85 -15.20 -4.89
N GLY A 197 9.80 -14.84 -5.76
CA GLY A 197 9.69 -14.95 -7.22
C GLY A 197 8.88 -13.83 -7.86
N THR A 198 8.31 -12.93 -7.07
CA THR A 198 7.54 -11.76 -7.55
C THR A 198 8.48 -10.60 -7.87
N PRO A 199 8.28 -9.87 -8.98
CA PRO A 199 9.06 -8.69 -9.34
C PRO A 199 9.15 -7.67 -8.20
N PHE A 200 10.37 -7.27 -7.84
CA PHE A 200 10.64 -6.23 -6.86
C PHE A 200 10.89 -4.90 -7.59
N LEU A 201 10.00 -3.92 -7.43
CA LEU A 201 10.07 -2.65 -8.17
C LEU A 201 11.07 -1.67 -7.56
N GLY A 202 11.32 -1.75 -6.25
CA GLY A 202 12.27 -0.88 -5.61
C GLY A 202 11.94 -0.51 -4.17
N VAL A 203 12.71 0.46 -3.67
CA VAL A 203 12.59 0.98 -2.30
C VAL A 203 12.05 2.40 -2.35
N ILE A 204 11.06 2.69 -1.53
CA ILE A 204 10.57 4.04 -1.24
C ILE A 204 11.23 4.52 0.04
N LEU A 205 12.03 5.57 -0.06
CA LEU A 205 12.61 6.24 1.10
C LEU A 205 11.60 7.26 1.65
N ASN A 206 10.97 6.93 2.76
CA ASN A 206 9.95 7.76 3.40
C ASN A 206 10.53 8.64 4.51
N LYS A 207 9.77 9.65 4.94
CA LYS A 207 10.15 10.62 5.99
C LYS A 207 11.46 11.35 5.69
N PHE A 208 11.75 11.55 4.41
CA PHE A 208 12.95 12.23 3.96
C PHE A 208 12.80 13.75 4.12
N ASP A 209 13.72 14.39 4.84
CA ASP A 209 13.76 15.83 5.04
C ASP A 209 14.64 16.51 3.98
N VAL A 210 14.02 16.98 2.91
CA VAL A 210 14.68 17.65 1.79
C VAL A 210 15.47 18.90 2.25
N GLN A 211 15.09 19.53 3.37
CA GLN A 211 15.78 20.73 3.87
C GLN A 211 17.08 20.39 4.57
N ARG A 212 17.17 19.24 5.22
CA ARG A 212 18.42 18.80 5.89
C ARG A 212 19.53 18.42 4.93
N GLU A 213 19.23 17.93 3.73
CA GLU A 213 20.27 17.55 2.76
C GLU A 213 20.76 18.69 1.87
N LYS A 214 20.09 19.84 1.81
CA LYS A 214 20.67 21.03 1.16
C LYS A 214 21.97 21.52 1.81
N TYR A 215 22.28 21.05 3.02
CA TYR A 215 23.55 21.32 3.73
C TYR A 215 24.61 20.22 3.56
N GLY A 216 24.26 19.05 2.96
CA GLY A 216 25.19 17.95 2.68
C GLY A 216 25.18 17.61 1.18
N SER A 217 26.07 18.24 0.47
CA SER A 217 26.57 17.99 -0.90
C SER A 217 26.05 16.73 -1.62
N TYR A 218 24.92 16.83 -2.34
CA TYR A 218 24.69 16.20 -3.64
C TYR A 218 23.64 17.06 -4.38
N GLY A 219 24.13 18.10 -5.05
CA GLY A 219 23.30 18.93 -5.91
C GLY A 219 22.85 18.17 -7.16
N GLY A 220 21.58 18.34 -7.56
CA GLY A 220 21.26 18.12 -8.93
C GLY A 220 19.82 17.76 -9.34
N TYR A 221 18.87 17.56 -8.44
CA TYR A 221 17.49 17.24 -8.89
C TYR A 221 16.39 18.21 -8.43
N GLY A 222 16.74 19.35 -7.83
CA GLY A 222 15.79 20.29 -7.23
C GLY A 222 15.35 21.47 -8.11
N ASN A 223 15.65 21.52 -9.40
CA ASN A 223 15.46 22.75 -10.19
C ASN A 223 14.51 22.63 -11.40
N TYR A 224 13.63 21.63 -11.43
CA TYR A 224 12.60 21.51 -12.49
C TYR A 224 11.27 22.20 -12.15
N GLY A 225 11.11 22.80 -10.97
CA GLY A 225 9.87 23.43 -10.51
C GLY A 225 9.60 24.85 -11.08
N ASN A 226 10.40 25.39 -11.98
CA ASN A 226 10.24 26.77 -12.47
C ASN A 226 9.99 26.91 -13.98
N TYR A 227 9.55 25.86 -14.66
CA TYR A 227 9.05 25.95 -16.03
C TYR A 227 7.52 26.09 -16.05
N GLY A 228 7.00 27.32 -15.86
CA GLY A 228 5.56 27.54 -15.99
C GLY A 228 5.04 28.83 -15.40
N LYS A 229 5.83 29.90 -15.37
CA LYS A 229 5.32 31.26 -15.16
C LYS A 229 5.97 32.19 -16.19
N LYS A 230 5.33 32.31 -17.30
CA LYS A 230 5.25 33.49 -18.14
C LYS A 230 3.83 33.60 -18.69
#